data_291fd3e1c31628333e4b9b99d4c43026
#
_entry.id   291fd3e1c31628333e4b9b99d4c43026
#
_cell.length_a   1.000
_cell.length_b   1.000
_cell.length_c   1.000
_cell.angle_alpha   90.00
_cell.angle_beta   90.00
_cell.angle_gamma   90.00
#
_symmetry.space_group_name_H-M   'P 1'
#
loop_
_entity.id
_entity.type
_entity.pdbx_description
1 polymer ?
#
loop_
_entity_poly.entity_id
_entity_poly.type
_entity_poly.pdbx_seq_one_letter_code
_entity_poly.pdbx_strand_id
1 'polypeptide(L)'
;LLMAHGFNDWNVMPEHSYRISKRAKEMGIPTQIYYHQNGHGGPPPMKMMNRWFSKYLHGIENGVENDPKAWIVRENDKQQNPTPYDAYPNPEATQVTLYLKSKEVKHGRLTLNKPNQEEQETFSDNASISATSLVQSNVSQHRLLYVTDILKEDLHISGLPNINVKASSSKAAVNFSVYLVSLPWNKNKGTKITDNIITRGWADLQNHTSLSKSAP
;
A
#
# COMPACT_ATOMS: atom_id res chain seq x y z
N LEU A 1 7.73 16.03 -14.33
CA LEU A 1 6.85 15.79 -13.21
C LEU A 1 7.66 15.33 -11.99
N LEU A 2 7.65 16.07 -10.89
CA LEU A 2 8.12 15.61 -9.58
C LEU A 2 6.89 15.28 -8.73
N MET A 3 6.74 14.01 -8.35
CA MET A 3 5.60 13.51 -7.60
C MET A 3 6.02 13.08 -6.20
N ALA A 4 5.31 13.55 -5.17
CA ALA A 4 5.54 13.15 -3.78
C ALA A 4 4.26 12.59 -3.15
N HIS A 5 4.37 11.50 -2.37
CA HIS A 5 3.22 10.90 -1.70
C HIS A 5 3.61 10.06 -0.48
N GLY A 6 2.73 10.01 0.52
CA GLY A 6 2.88 9.12 1.66
C GLY A 6 2.17 7.79 1.46
N PHE A 7 2.83 6.68 1.77
CA PHE A 7 2.22 5.34 1.68
C PHE A 7 1.03 5.15 2.63
N ASN A 8 0.97 5.91 3.71
CA ASN A 8 -0.11 5.93 4.68
C ASN A 8 -1.07 7.13 4.50
N ASP A 9 -1.18 7.66 3.30
CA ASP A 9 -2.16 8.71 3.02
C ASP A 9 -3.59 8.14 3.04
N TRP A 10 -4.40 8.69 3.92
CA TRP A 10 -5.80 8.30 4.13
C TRP A 10 -6.79 9.19 3.39
N ASN A 11 -6.33 10.30 2.85
CA ASN A 11 -7.17 11.21 2.07
C ASN A 11 -7.11 10.89 0.57
N VAL A 12 -5.90 10.59 0.09
CA VAL A 12 -5.65 10.26 -1.30
C VAL A 12 -4.83 8.98 -1.36
N MET A 13 -5.29 7.99 -2.11
CA MET A 13 -4.56 6.72 -2.21
C MET A 13 -3.24 6.90 -2.96
N PRO A 14 -2.13 6.35 -2.45
CA PRO A 14 -0.83 6.39 -3.12
C PRO A 14 -0.85 5.84 -4.55
N GLU A 15 -1.76 4.92 -4.83
CA GLU A 15 -1.97 4.35 -6.16
C GLU A 15 -2.25 5.43 -7.23
N HIS A 16 -2.95 6.51 -6.87
CA HIS A 16 -3.21 7.60 -7.83
C HIS A 16 -1.93 8.26 -8.30
N SER A 17 -1.01 8.55 -7.39
CA SER A 17 0.30 9.10 -7.74
C SER A 17 1.14 8.14 -8.57
N TYR A 18 1.07 6.85 -8.26
CA TYR A 18 1.71 5.81 -9.08
C TYR A 18 1.15 5.79 -10.50
N ARG A 19 -0.17 5.78 -10.66
CA ARG A 19 -0.83 5.76 -11.98
C ARG A 19 -0.51 7.00 -12.79
N ILE A 20 -0.51 8.19 -12.17
CA ILE A 20 -0.16 9.46 -12.83
C ILE A 20 1.30 9.42 -13.27
N SER A 21 2.23 9.04 -12.40
CA SER A 21 3.66 8.99 -12.73
C SER A 21 3.97 7.95 -13.82
N LYS A 22 3.30 6.79 -13.78
CA LYS A 22 3.38 5.78 -14.84
C LYS A 22 2.91 6.35 -16.18
N ARG A 23 1.75 7.01 -16.20
CA ARG A 23 1.21 7.60 -17.43
C ARG A 23 2.09 8.72 -17.96
N ALA A 24 2.62 9.58 -17.09
CA ALA A 24 3.57 10.63 -17.49
C ALA A 24 4.82 10.03 -18.16
N LYS A 25 5.37 8.98 -17.56
CA LYS A 25 6.52 8.25 -18.14
C LYS A 25 6.20 7.65 -19.52
N GLU A 26 5.04 7.02 -19.69
CA GLU A 26 4.57 6.48 -20.98
C GLU A 26 4.46 7.56 -22.06
N MET A 27 4.15 8.80 -21.67
CA MET A 27 4.08 9.97 -22.55
C MET A 27 5.44 10.64 -22.78
N GLY A 28 6.54 10.08 -22.30
CA GLY A 28 7.87 10.66 -22.42
C GLY A 28 8.11 11.89 -21.54
N ILE A 29 7.24 12.17 -20.58
CA ILE A 29 7.40 13.30 -19.67
C ILE A 29 8.47 12.94 -18.63
N PRO A 30 9.53 13.76 -18.44
CA PRO A 30 10.48 13.55 -17.37
C PRO A 30 9.79 13.42 -16.03
N THR A 31 10.04 12.31 -15.33
CA THR A 31 9.31 11.99 -14.10
C THR A 31 10.27 11.49 -13.03
N GLN A 32 10.11 12.02 -11.83
CA GLN A 32 10.78 11.57 -10.62
C GLN A 32 9.74 11.45 -9.50
N ILE A 33 9.81 10.40 -8.71
CA ILE A 33 8.88 10.16 -7.61
C ILE A 33 9.64 10.12 -6.28
N TYR A 34 8.95 10.57 -5.23
CA TYR A 34 9.39 10.51 -3.85
C TYR A 34 8.25 9.96 -3.00
N TYR A 35 8.47 8.80 -2.37
CA TYR A 35 7.50 8.20 -1.46
C TYR A 35 8.05 8.09 -0.04
N HIS A 36 7.17 8.27 0.95
CA HIS A 36 7.52 8.22 2.36
C HIS A 36 6.47 7.48 3.19
N GLN A 37 6.81 7.13 4.44
CA GLN A 37 5.94 6.32 5.30
C GLN A 37 4.83 7.11 6.01
N ASN A 38 4.81 8.44 5.89
CA ASN A 38 3.82 9.28 6.54
C ASN A 38 2.47 9.28 5.79
N GLY A 39 1.50 10.00 6.35
CA GLY A 39 0.18 10.24 5.77
C GLY A 39 0.18 11.37 4.73
N HIS A 40 -0.92 12.13 4.71
CA HIS A 40 -1.13 13.23 3.78
C HIS A 40 -0.13 14.37 3.97
N GLY A 41 0.50 14.80 2.87
CA GLY A 41 1.57 15.80 2.89
C GLY A 41 2.96 15.21 3.09
N GLY A 42 3.97 16.06 3.08
CA GLY A 42 5.38 15.69 3.17
C GLY A 42 6.10 15.90 1.84
N PRO A 43 6.73 17.09 1.67
CA PRO A 43 7.48 17.39 0.45
C PRO A 43 8.77 16.56 0.36
N PRO A 44 9.31 16.39 -0.84
CA PRO A 44 10.66 15.87 -1.01
C PRO A 44 11.68 16.75 -0.29
N PRO A 45 12.89 16.21 -0.02
CA PRO A 45 13.99 17.04 0.50
C PRO A 45 14.22 18.27 -0.37
N MET A 46 14.51 19.42 0.27
CA MET A 46 14.70 20.71 -0.43
C MET A 46 15.74 20.61 -1.54
N LYS A 47 16.82 19.86 -1.32
CA LYS A 47 17.86 19.65 -2.34
C LYS A 47 17.30 19.00 -3.62
N MET A 48 16.38 18.04 -3.47
CA MET A 48 15.74 17.36 -4.59
C MET A 48 14.82 18.31 -5.36
N MET A 49 13.99 19.06 -4.63
CA MET A 49 13.12 20.07 -5.25
C MET A 49 13.94 21.16 -5.97
N ASN A 50 14.98 21.69 -5.34
CA ASN A 50 15.83 22.71 -5.97
C ASN A 50 16.48 22.19 -7.25
N ARG A 51 17.04 20.97 -7.27
CA ARG A 51 17.61 20.39 -8.49
C ARG A 51 16.57 20.28 -9.60
N TRP A 52 15.38 19.76 -9.25
CA TRP A 52 14.28 19.57 -10.21
C TRP A 52 13.81 20.90 -10.81
N PHE A 53 13.48 21.88 -9.95
CA PHE A 53 12.93 23.14 -10.41
C PHE A 53 13.98 24.01 -11.10
N SER A 54 15.26 23.98 -10.67
CA SER A 54 16.33 24.68 -11.37
C SER A 54 16.46 24.23 -12.83
N LYS A 55 16.36 22.92 -13.08
CA LYS A 55 16.37 22.40 -14.46
C LYS A 55 15.12 22.78 -15.24
N TYR A 56 13.93 22.37 -14.73
CA TYR A 56 12.72 22.41 -15.54
C TYR A 56 11.98 23.75 -15.55
N LEU A 57 12.25 24.65 -14.61
CA LEU A 57 11.68 26.00 -14.59
C LEU A 57 12.69 27.09 -15.02
N HIS A 58 13.96 26.89 -14.71
CA HIS A 58 15.01 27.90 -14.96
C HIS A 58 16.00 27.50 -16.06
N GLY A 59 15.89 26.31 -16.63
CA GLY A 59 16.75 25.83 -17.69
C GLY A 59 18.21 25.58 -17.27
N ILE A 60 18.48 25.48 -15.96
CA ILE A 60 19.85 25.28 -15.46
C ILE A 60 20.25 23.82 -15.70
N GLU A 61 21.32 23.62 -16.46
CA GLU A 61 21.89 22.30 -16.70
C GLU A 61 22.60 21.80 -15.44
N ASN A 62 21.97 20.86 -14.73
CA ASN A 62 22.45 20.30 -13.46
C ASN A 62 22.44 18.77 -13.40
N GLY A 63 22.13 18.12 -14.53
CA GLY A 63 22.16 16.66 -14.66
C GLY A 63 21.07 15.90 -13.88
N VAL A 64 19.98 16.57 -13.44
CA VAL A 64 18.90 15.93 -12.67
C VAL A 64 18.17 14.84 -13.49
N GLU A 65 18.23 14.90 -14.80
CA GLU A 65 17.72 13.91 -15.72
C GLU A 65 18.42 12.54 -15.59
N ASN A 66 19.63 12.52 -15.04
CA ASN A 66 20.41 11.31 -14.78
C ASN A 66 20.25 10.80 -13.34
N ASP A 67 19.55 11.55 -12.49
CA ASP A 67 19.28 11.11 -11.12
C ASP A 67 18.34 9.90 -11.11
N PRO A 68 18.38 9.07 -10.06
CA PRO A 68 17.42 7.97 -9.84
C PRO A 68 15.95 8.45 -9.98
N LYS A 69 15.12 7.60 -10.57
CA LYS A 69 13.74 7.98 -10.89
C LYS A 69 12.78 7.80 -9.73
N ALA A 70 13.16 7.01 -8.73
CA ALA A 70 12.36 6.79 -7.53
C ALA A 70 13.22 6.96 -6.26
N TRP A 71 12.68 7.67 -5.29
CA TRP A 71 13.29 7.94 -4.01
C TRP A 71 12.32 7.52 -2.92
N ILE A 72 12.67 6.49 -2.18
CA ILE A 72 11.79 5.86 -1.22
C ILE A 72 12.35 6.04 0.19
N VAL A 73 11.58 6.66 1.08
CA VAL A 73 11.87 6.63 2.51
C VAL A 73 11.40 5.27 3.01
N ARG A 74 12.33 4.36 3.26
CA ARG A 74 12.03 3.02 3.78
C ARG A 74 11.62 3.11 5.25
N GLU A 75 11.01 2.06 5.77
CA GLU A 75 10.75 1.97 7.20
C GLU A 75 12.06 2.16 7.99
N ASN A 76 12.00 2.99 9.02
CA ASN A 76 13.14 3.45 9.85
C ASN A 76 14.12 4.43 9.18
N ASP A 77 13.97 4.76 7.90
CA ASP A 77 14.77 5.81 7.27
C ASP A 77 14.36 7.22 7.73
N LYS A 78 15.31 8.13 7.66
CA LYS A 78 15.00 9.56 7.82
C LYS A 78 14.43 10.12 6.51
N GLN A 79 13.40 10.94 6.63
CA GLN A 79 12.72 11.55 5.47
C GLN A 79 13.66 12.32 4.54
N GLN A 80 14.75 12.88 5.07
CA GLN A 80 15.75 13.62 4.31
C GLN A 80 16.73 12.73 3.55
N ASN A 81 16.76 11.44 3.84
CA ASN A 81 17.70 10.47 3.27
C ASN A 81 16.94 9.29 2.63
N PRO A 82 16.13 9.55 1.58
CA PRO A 82 15.42 8.48 0.90
C PRO A 82 16.40 7.56 0.16
N THR A 83 16.07 6.29 0.08
CA THR A 83 16.83 5.32 -0.70
C THR A 83 16.51 5.49 -2.19
N PRO A 84 17.53 5.61 -3.06
CA PRO A 84 17.34 5.74 -4.51
C PRO A 84 17.07 4.40 -5.19
N TYR A 85 16.23 4.42 -6.22
CA TYR A 85 15.95 3.31 -7.13
C TYR A 85 15.81 3.82 -8.56
N ASP A 86 16.13 2.98 -9.55
CA ASP A 86 16.00 3.33 -10.96
C ASP A 86 14.55 3.45 -11.40
N ALA A 87 13.65 2.77 -10.72
CA ALA A 87 12.21 2.85 -10.95
C ALA A 87 11.41 2.45 -9.69
N TYR A 88 10.10 2.71 -9.74
CA TYR A 88 9.14 2.16 -8.80
C TYR A 88 7.99 1.49 -9.60
N PRO A 89 7.60 0.26 -9.29
CA PRO A 89 8.23 -0.63 -8.29
C PRO A 89 9.71 -0.88 -8.55
N ASN A 90 10.46 -1.32 -7.51
CA ASN A 90 11.86 -1.70 -7.66
C ASN A 90 11.99 -2.78 -8.77
N PRO A 91 12.78 -2.54 -9.83
CA PRO A 91 12.93 -3.51 -10.92
C PRO A 91 13.44 -4.90 -10.51
N GLU A 92 14.15 -4.97 -9.39
CA GLU A 92 14.66 -6.23 -8.83
C GLU A 92 13.60 -7.00 -8.02
N ALA A 93 12.45 -6.39 -7.73
CA ALA A 93 11.39 -7.05 -6.99
C ALA A 93 10.69 -8.11 -7.85
N THR A 94 10.48 -9.28 -7.30
CA THR A 94 9.74 -10.37 -7.92
C THR A 94 8.31 -10.41 -7.40
N GLN A 95 7.36 -10.71 -8.28
CA GLN A 95 5.97 -10.85 -7.87
C GLN A 95 5.77 -12.14 -7.08
N VAL A 96 5.14 -12.01 -5.91
CA VAL A 96 4.79 -13.12 -5.04
C VAL A 96 3.28 -13.18 -4.89
N THR A 97 2.71 -14.37 -5.04
CA THR A 97 1.29 -14.65 -4.75
C THR A 97 1.18 -15.42 -3.46
N LEU A 98 0.44 -14.87 -2.50
CA LEU A 98 0.08 -15.54 -1.26
C LEU A 98 -1.40 -15.91 -1.31
N TYR A 99 -1.70 -17.17 -0.97
CA TYR A 99 -3.06 -17.69 -0.93
C TYR A 99 -3.61 -17.59 0.48
N LEU A 100 -4.89 -17.21 0.56
CA LEU A 100 -5.65 -17.18 1.79
C LEU A 100 -6.10 -18.60 2.13
N LYS A 101 -5.71 -19.09 3.29
CA LYS A 101 -6.20 -20.34 3.87
C LYS A 101 -7.02 -20.00 5.11
N SER A 102 -8.21 -20.58 5.23
CA SER A 102 -9.16 -20.26 6.30
C SER A 102 -8.59 -20.54 7.70
N LYS A 103 -9.19 -19.91 8.69
CA LYS A 103 -8.74 -20.03 10.08
C LYS A 103 -9.03 -21.41 10.65
N GLU A 104 -8.04 -21.94 11.37
CA GLU A 104 -8.24 -23.11 12.21
C GLU A 104 -8.71 -22.74 13.62
N VAL A 105 -8.22 -21.62 14.17
CA VAL A 105 -8.54 -21.17 15.54
C VAL A 105 -8.81 -19.67 15.63
N LYS A 106 -7.81 -18.82 15.38
CA LYS A 106 -7.89 -17.36 15.61
C LYS A 106 -7.79 -16.52 14.34
N HIS A 107 -7.01 -16.97 13.39
CA HIS A 107 -6.73 -16.29 12.13
C HIS A 107 -6.41 -17.34 11.06
N GLY A 108 -6.61 -16.97 9.82
CA GLY A 108 -6.19 -17.75 8.67
C GLY A 108 -4.68 -17.62 8.42
N ARG A 109 -4.19 -18.28 7.41
CA ARG A 109 -2.80 -18.27 7.01
C ARG A 109 -2.63 -17.68 5.60
N LEU A 110 -1.52 -16.99 5.40
CA LEU A 110 -1.01 -16.64 4.09
C LEU A 110 0.03 -17.69 3.70
N THR A 111 -0.18 -18.39 2.58
CA THR A 111 0.66 -19.49 2.13
C THR A 111 1.07 -19.33 0.67
N LEU A 112 2.26 -19.76 0.31
CA LEU A 112 2.72 -19.82 -1.08
C LEU A 112 2.03 -20.95 -1.87
N ASN A 113 1.55 -21.98 -1.19
CA ASN A 113 0.90 -23.11 -1.82
C ASN A 113 -0.61 -22.84 -1.97
N LYS A 114 -1.10 -22.96 -3.20
CA LYS A 114 -2.54 -22.87 -3.45
C LYS A 114 -3.28 -23.96 -2.70
N PRO A 115 -4.33 -23.63 -1.92
CA PRO A 115 -5.16 -24.64 -1.27
C PRO A 115 -5.82 -25.57 -2.30
N ASN A 116 -5.92 -26.85 -1.96
CA ASN A 116 -6.54 -27.86 -2.84
C ASN A 116 -8.06 -27.67 -2.98
N GLN A 117 -8.68 -27.01 -2.03
CA GLN A 117 -10.12 -26.74 -2.01
C GLN A 117 -10.38 -25.27 -1.76
N GLU A 118 -11.45 -24.74 -2.36
CA GLU A 118 -11.95 -23.41 -2.04
C GLU A 118 -12.61 -23.48 -0.65
N GLU A 119 -12.19 -22.62 0.25
CA GLU A 119 -12.72 -22.49 1.60
C GLU A 119 -13.54 -21.20 1.69
N GLN A 120 -14.61 -21.25 2.47
CA GLN A 120 -15.48 -20.09 2.68
C GLN A 120 -15.42 -19.66 4.13
N GLU A 121 -15.23 -18.37 4.34
CA GLU A 121 -15.32 -17.73 5.66
C GLU A 121 -16.38 -16.64 5.63
N THR A 122 -17.03 -16.45 6.77
CA THR A 122 -18.06 -15.42 6.95
C THR A 122 -17.72 -14.54 8.12
N PHE A 123 -17.98 -13.26 8.00
CA PHE A 123 -17.93 -12.31 9.11
C PHE A 123 -19.11 -11.33 9.00
N SER A 124 -19.48 -10.74 10.12
CA SER A 124 -20.53 -9.74 10.17
C SER A 124 -19.94 -8.37 10.42
N ASP A 125 -20.25 -7.40 9.59
CA ASP A 125 -19.87 -6.01 9.85
C ASP A 125 -20.59 -5.47 11.09
N ASN A 126 -19.89 -4.62 11.83
CA ASN A 126 -20.44 -3.87 12.96
C ASN A 126 -19.94 -2.43 12.88
N ALA A 127 -20.79 -1.56 12.37
CA ALA A 127 -20.49 -0.14 12.18
C ALA A 127 -20.17 0.63 13.48
N SER A 128 -20.48 0.05 14.66
CA SER A 128 -20.12 0.64 15.95
C SER A 128 -18.66 0.40 16.35
N ILE A 129 -17.95 -0.49 15.65
CA ILE A 129 -16.55 -0.82 15.92
C ILE A 129 -15.65 -0.08 14.94
N SER A 130 -14.76 0.74 15.45
CA SER A 130 -13.83 1.46 14.58
C SER A 130 -12.86 0.50 13.86
N ALA A 131 -12.41 0.89 12.67
CA ALA A 131 -11.39 0.13 11.93
C ALA A 131 -10.11 -0.08 12.78
N THR A 132 -9.72 0.92 13.57
CA THR A 132 -8.60 0.83 14.53
C THR A 132 -8.80 -0.31 15.53
N SER A 133 -9.98 -0.39 16.14
CA SER A 133 -10.29 -1.44 17.11
C SER A 133 -10.32 -2.83 16.45
N LEU A 134 -10.89 -2.92 15.25
CA LEU A 134 -10.91 -4.17 14.48
C LEU A 134 -9.50 -4.64 14.16
N VAL A 135 -8.64 -3.75 13.69
CA VAL A 135 -7.27 -4.10 13.31
C VAL A 135 -6.46 -4.56 14.52
N GLN A 136 -6.60 -3.91 15.67
CA GLN A 136 -5.83 -4.23 16.90
C GLN A 136 -6.36 -5.42 17.70
N SER A 137 -7.56 -5.90 17.43
CA SER A 137 -8.15 -7.03 18.15
C SER A 137 -7.37 -8.32 17.88
N ASN A 138 -7.10 -9.10 18.91
CA ASN A 138 -6.47 -10.41 18.76
C ASN A 138 -7.41 -11.38 18.03
N VAL A 139 -8.70 -11.35 18.37
CA VAL A 139 -9.77 -12.15 17.76
C VAL A 139 -10.97 -11.24 17.54
N SER A 140 -11.60 -11.34 16.38
CA SER A 140 -12.85 -10.64 16.08
C SER A 140 -13.69 -11.45 15.10
N GLN A 141 -15.00 -11.46 15.32
CA GLN A 141 -15.99 -11.99 14.37
C GLN A 141 -16.40 -10.95 13.31
N HIS A 142 -15.87 -9.73 13.41
CA HIS A 142 -16.19 -8.59 12.55
C HIS A 142 -15.08 -8.27 11.55
N ARG A 143 -14.07 -9.15 11.44
CA ARG A 143 -13.02 -9.10 10.43
C ARG A 143 -12.42 -10.48 10.18
N LEU A 144 -11.77 -10.64 9.05
CA LEU A 144 -10.85 -11.74 8.77
C LEU A 144 -9.41 -11.26 8.92
N LEU A 145 -8.54 -12.12 9.44
CA LEU A 145 -7.10 -11.88 9.53
C LEU A 145 -6.38 -13.11 9.01
N TYR A 146 -5.45 -12.91 8.08
CA TYR A 146 -4.56 -13.94 7.57
C TYR A 146 -3.12 -13.54 7.85
N VAL A 147 -2.30 -14.47 8.29
CA VAL A 147 -0.92 -14.20 8.68
C VAL A 147 0.05 -15.19 8.02
N THR A 148 1.25 -14.73 7.76
CA THR A 148 2.39 -15.59 7.42
C THR A 148 2.92 -16.29 8.66
N ASP A 149 3.80 -17.26 8.48
CA ASP A 149 4.71 -17.65 9.56
C ASP A 149 5.61 -16.44 9.93
N ILE A 150 6.25 -16.53 11.10
CA ILE A 150 7.19 -15.51 11.53
C ILE A 150 8.31 -15.42 10.48
N LEU A 151 8.51 -14.21 9.96
CA LEU A 151 9.56 -13.96 8.99
C LEU A 151 10.93 -14.17 9.67
N LYS A 152 11.81 -14.87 8.97
CA LYS A 152 13.18 -15.13 9.46
C LYS A 152 14.16 -14.03 9.05
N GLU A 153 13.79 -13.27 8.04
CA GLU A 153 14.57 -12.20 7.44
C GLU A 153 13.65 -11.00 7.13
N ASP A 154 14.24 -9.84 6.97
CA ASP A 154 13.52 -8.65 6.55
C ASP A 154 12.92 -8.84 5.16
N LEU A 155 11.67 -8.43 5.00
CA LEU A 155 10.96 -8.48 3.72
C LEU A 155 10.82 -7.07 3.15
N HIS A 156 11.49 -6.81 2.03
CA HIS A 156 11.32 -5.57 1.29
C HIS A 156 10.15 -5.68 0.32
N ILE A 157 9.08 -4.95 0.60
CA ILE A 157 7.89 -4.89 -0.25
C ILE A 157 8.00 -3.67 -1.16
N SER A 158 7.85 -3.87 -2.48
CA SER A 158 7.83 -2.80 -3.48
C SER A 158 6.74 -3.05 -4.50
N GLY A 159 5.91 -2.06 -4.75
CA GLY A 159 4.83 -2.15 -5.72
C GLY A 159 3.44 -1.95 -5.14
N LEU A 160 2.43 -2.36 -5.89
CA LEU A 160 1.02 -2.28 -5.52
C LEU A 160 0.53 -3.66 -5.09
N PRO A 161 0.20 -3.87 -3.81
CA PRO A 161 -0.48 -5.08 -3.40
C PRO A 161 -1.83 -5.20 -4.09
N ASN A 162 -2.16 -6.40 -4.52
CA ASN A 162 -3.46 -6.72 -5.11
C ASN A 162 -4.08 -7.89 -4.34
N ILE A 163 -5.37 -7.82 -4.09
CA ILE A 163 -6.12 -8.91 -3.50
C ILE A 163 -7.22 -9.36 -4.46
N ASN A 164 -7.30 -10.67 -4.67
CA ASN A 164 -8.32 -11.32 -5.47
C ASN A 164 -9.14 -12.24 -4.58
N VAL A 165 -10.40 -11.92 -4.37
CA VAL A 165 -11.32 -12.72 -3.56
C VAL A 165 -12.67 -12.82 -4.26
N LYS A 166 -13.33 -13.98 -4.10
CA LYS A 166 -14.76 -14.10 -4.39
C LYS A 166 -15.51 -13.70 -3.13
N ALA A 167 -16.41 -12.76 -3.23
CA ALA A 167 -17.15 -12.27 -2.09
C ALA A 167 -18.64 -12.14 -2.41
N SER A 168 -19.48 -12.30 -1.39
CA SER A 168 -20.91 -12.01 -1.44
C SER A 168 -21.33 -11.26 -0.18
N SER A 169 -22.42 -10.54 -0.25
CA SER A 169 -22.97 -9.80 0.88
C SER A 169 -24.48 -10.02 0.99
N SER A 170 -24.99 -9.99 2.20
CA SER A 170 -26.44 -9.93 2.48
C SER A 170 -27.03 -8.54 2.25
N LYS A 171 -26.19 -7.52 1.95
CA LYS A 171 -26.61 -6.16 1.64
C LYS A 171 -26.35 -5.83 0.18
N ALA A 172 -27.21 -5.00 -0.41
CA ALA A 172 -27.11 -4.57 -1.80
C ALA A 172 -25.86 -3.73 -2.09
N ALA A 173 -25.37 -2.99 -1.09
CA ALA A 173 -24.17 -2.19 -1.22
C ALA A 173 -23.23 -2.50 -0.04
N VAL A 174 -21.96 -2.73 -0.34
CA VAL A 174 -20.94 -3.00 0.66
C VAL A 174 -19.56 -2.55 0.16
N ASN A 175 -18.82 -1.91 1.03
CA ASN A 175 -17.42 -1.58 0.80
C ASN A 175 -16.51 -2.55 1.57
N PHE A 176 -15.59 -3.18 0.85
CA PHE A 176 -14.51 -3.95 1.46
C PHE A 176 -13.31 -3.06 1.74
N SER A 177 -12.83 -3.11 2.98
CA SER A 177 -11.55 -2.52 3.37
C SER A 177 -10.53 -3.60 3.63
N VAL A 178 -9.35 -3.47 3.03
CA VAL A 178 -8.24 -4.42 3.18
C VAL A 178 -7.02 -3.68 3.68
N TYR A 179 -6.34 -4.26 4.66
CA TYR A 179 -5.13 -3.72 5.26
C TYR A 179 -4.01 -4.75 5.14
N LEU A 180 -2.87 -4.33 4.62
CA LEU A 180 -1.62 -5.05 4.78
C LEU A 180 -0.93 -4.52 6.02
N VAL A 181 -0.61 -5.41 6.95
CA VAL A 181 -0.12 -5.03 8.27
C VAL A 181 1.12 -5.84 8.67
N SER A 182 1.94 -5.26 9.52
CA SER A 182 3.02 -5.97 10.21
C SER A 182 2.60 -6.34 11.62
N LEU A 183 2.94 -7.55 12.06
CA LEU A 183 2.65 -8.05 13.40
C LEU A 183 3.96 -8.42 14.12
N PRO A 184 4.02 -8.42 15.44
CA PRO A 184 2.97 -8.06 16.41
C PRO A 184 2.67 -6.57 16.45
N TRP A 185 1.46 -6.22 16.93
CA TRP A 185 1.11 -4.82 17.17
C TRP A 185 2.07 -4.22 18.20
N ASN A 186 2.64 -3.08 17.83
CA ASN A 186 3.57 -2.39 18.73
C ASN A 186 2.82 -1.67 19.84
N LYS A 187 2.65 -2.33 20.99
CA LYS A 187 1.92 -1.82 22.16
C LYS A 187 2.70 -0.77 22.97
N ASN A 188 4.02 -0.69 22.80
CA ASN A 188 4.88 0.00 23.77
C ASN A 188 5.21 1.45 23.46
N LYS A 189 4.74 1.99 22.33
CA LYS A 189 5.17 3.33 21.89
C LYS A 189 4.08 4.38 21.88
N GLY A 190 2.89 4.12 22.41
CA GLY A 190 1.75 5.05 22.20
C GLY A 190 1.52 5.32 20.71
N THR A 191 1.98 4.40 19.91
CA THR A 191 2.12 4.50 18.48
C THR A 191 0.75 4.49 17.83
N LYS A 192 0.61 5.32 16.89
CA LYS A 192 -0.56 5.34 16.02
C LYS A 192 -0.65 3.98 15.34
N ILE A 193 -1.87 3.48 15.16
CA ILE A 193 -2.14 2.25 14.40
C ILE A 193 -1.42 2.23 13.03
N THR A 194 -1.16 3.42 12.48
CA THR A 194 -0.43 3.62 11.24
C THR A 194 0.97 3.01 11.24
N ASP A 195 1.58 2.77 12.39
CA ASP A 195 2.93 2.22 12.46
C ASP A 195 2.99 0.73 12.07
N ASN A 196 1.87 0.03 12.15
CA ASN A 196 1.76 -1.36 11.73
C ASN A 196 1.02 -1.53 10.39
N ILE A 197 0.43 -0.46 9.87
CA ILE A 197 -0.23 -0.49 8.56
C ILE A 197 0.78 -0.13 7.49
N ILE A 198 1.14 -1.12 6.68
CA ILE A 198 2.05 -0.94 5.54
C ILE A 198 1.31 -0.22 4.42
N THR A 199 0.12 -0.69 4.10
CA THR A 199 -0.78 -0.07 3.13
C THR A 199 -2.19 -0.61 3.29
N ARG A 200 -3.12 -0.01 2.58
CA ARG A 200 -4.52 -0.42 2.60
C ARG A 200 -5.21 -0.03 1.31
N GLY A 201 -6.36 -0.65 1.09
CA GLY A 201 -7.26 -0.30 0.00
C GLY A 201 -8.69 -0.62 0.38
N TRP A 202 -9.60 -0.13 -0.43
CA TRP A 202 -11.02 -0.46 -0.34
C TRP A 202 -11.63 -0.57 -1.72
N ALA A 203 -12.69 -1.32 -1.82
CA ALA A 203 -13.45 -1.47 -3.05
C ALA A 203 -14.94 -1.62 -2.74
N ASP A 204 -15.77 -1.00 -3.54
CA ASP A 204 -17.19 -1.30 -3.65
C ASP A 204 -17.35 -2.56 -4.50
N LEU A 205 -18.04 -3.57 -4.01
CA LEU A 205 -18.26 -4.81 -4.76
C LEU A 205 -19.05 -4.59 -6.05
N GLN A 206 -19.90 -3.58 -6.12
CA GLN A 206 -20.63 -3.22 -7.34
C GLN A 206 -19.71 -2.70 -8.46
N ASN A 207 -18.49 -2.30 -8.12
CA ASN A 207 -17.49 -1.81 -9.08
C ASN A 207 -16.51 -2.90 -9.56
N HIS A 208 -16.83 -4.18 -9.36
CA HIS A 208 -15.92 -5.29 -9.68
C HIS A 208 -15.57 -5.41 -11.17
N THR A 209 -16.42 -4.94 -12.06
CA THR A 209 -16.20 -4.97 -13.50
C THR A 209 -15.79 -3.62 -14.07
N SER A 210 -16.15 -2.51 -13.42
CA SER A 210 -15.88 -1.17 -13.89
C SER A 210 -15.91 -0.15 -12.76
N LEU A 211 -14.93 0.76 -12.74
CA LEU A 211 -14.91 1.87 -11.80
C LEU A 211 -15.89 3.00 -12.16
N SER A 212 -16.44 2.97 -13.37
CA SER A 212 -17.35 4.00 -13.87
C SER A 212 -18.80 3.55 -14.02
N LYS A 213 -19.08 2.26 -13.84
CA LYS A 213 -20.41 1.69 -13.90
C LYS A 213 -20.57 0.65 -12.82
N SER A 214 -21.55 0.84 -11.95
CA SER A 214 -21.93 -0.17 -10.96
C SER A 214 -22.54 -1.38 -11.64
N ALA A 215 -22.19 -2.57 -11.20
CA ALA A 215 -22.85 -3.81 -11.53
C ALA A 215 -23.99 -4.06 -10.53
N PRO A 216 -25.06 -4.72 -10.93
CA PRO A 216 -26.18 -5.10 -10.05
C PRO A 216 -25.72 -6.11 -8.99
#